data_fcea9605ed295f5ec61d0a48e955166b
#
_entry.id   fcea9605ed295f5ec61d0a48e955166b
#
_cell.length_a   1.000
_cell.length_b   1.000
_cell.length_c   1.000
_cell.angle_alpha   90.00
_cell.angle_beta   90.00
_cell.angle_gamma   90.00
#
_symmetry.space_group_name_H-M   'P 1'
#
loop_
_entity.id
_entity.type
_entity.pdbx_description
1 polymer ?
#
loop_
_entity_poly.entity_id
_entity_poly.type
_entity_poly.pdbx_seq_one_letter_code
_entity_poly.pdbx_strand_id
1 'polypeptide(L)'
;KETPETIRKTIDFAKKLNCTYAQFAITMPFPGNKLYDEAVKSGMIQLDDTWDKFVYSGVGSGGVTTPVLTTDTLTAQDLEMWAKKAYHEYYFRTSYILQKVLKIRSLSDLKMYYNGFMMLRKDTK
;
A
#
# COMPACT_ATOMS: atom_id res chain seq x y z
N LYS A 1 -9.73 -5.29 14.09
CA LYS A 1 -8.76 -4.18 14.25
C LYS A 1 -7.44 -4.61 13.62
N GLU A 2 -6.82 -3.72 12.85
CA GLU A 2 -5.52 -3.95 12.23
C GLU A 2 -4.42 -3.74 13.28
N THR A 3 -3.44 -4.65 13.30
CA THR A 3 -2.27 -4.58 14.17
C THR A 3 -1.01 -4.87 13.34
N PRO A 4 0.20 -4.52 13.83
CA PRO A 4 1.45 -4.89 13.14
C PRO A 4 1.54 -6.38 12.82
N GLU A 5 1.00 -7.23 13.68
CA GLU A 5 1.00 -8.68 13.50
C GLU A 5 0.05 -9.13 12.38
N THR A 6 -1.15 -8.53 12.30
CA THR A 6 -2.11 -8.84 11.23
C THR A 6 -1.62 -8.34 9.88
N ILE A 7 -0.99 -7.16 9.83
CA ILE A 7 -0.34 -6.63 8.64
C ILE A 7 0.78 -7.59 8.18
N ARG A 8 1.62 -8.06 9.11
CA ARG A 8 2.68 -9.02 8.79
C ARG A 8 2.11 -10.30 8.16
N LYS A 9 1.05 -10.86 8.75
CA LYS A 9 0.37 -12.04 8.20
C LYS A 9 -0.18 -11.78 6.80
N THR A 10 -0.73 -10.61 6.54
CA THR A 10 -1.24 -10.20 5.22
C THR A 10 -0.11 -10.14 4.18
N ILE A 11 1.03 -9.54 4.53
CA ILE A 11 2.20 -9.47 3.65
C ILE A 11 2.72 -10.87 3.34
N ASP A 12 2.86 -11.73 4.35
CA ASP A 12 3.36 -13.09 4.19
C ASP A 12 2.39 -13.97 3.40
N PHE A 13 1.10 -13.78 3.58
CA PHE A 13 0.08 -14.43 2.76
C PHE A 13 0.15 -14.00 1.29
N ALA A 14 0.27 -12.71 1.02
CA ALA A 14 0.46 -12.20 -0.34
C ALA A 14 1.71 -12.80 -1.01
N LYS A 15 2.83 -12.91 -0.27
CA LYS A 15 4.06 -13.55 -0.77
C LYS A 15 3.85 -15.04 -1.08
N LYS A 16 3.07 -15.76 -0.26
CA LYS A 16 2.73 -17.18 -0.51
C LYS A 16 1.87 -17.36 -1.75
N LEU A 17 0.89 -16.49 -1.98
CA LEU A 17 0.05 -16.51 -3.19
C LEU A 17 0.85 -16.29 -4.48
N ASN A 18 1.97 -15.58 -4.39
CA ASN A 18 2.91 -15.35 -5.49
C ASN A 18 2.26 -14.81 -6.78
N CYS A 19 1.28 -13.93 -6.65
CA CYS A 19 0.57 -13.32 -7.78
C CYS A 19 1.52 -12.46 -8.64
N THR A 20 1.16 -12.28 -9.91
CA THR A 20 1.90 -11.40 -10.82
C THR A 20 1.85 -9.94 -10.39
N TYR A 21 0.74 -9.54 -9.75
CA TYR A 21 0.51 -8.20 -9.23
C TYR A 21 -0.19 -8.30 -7.88
N ALA A 22 0.25 -7.51 -6.92
CA ALA A 22 -0.38 -7.34 -5.62
C ALA A 22 -0.49 -5.84 -5.30
N GLN A 23 -1.66 -5.42 -4.87
CA GLN A 23 -1.91 -4.05 -4.42
C GLN A 23 -2.16 -4.06 -2.92
N PHE A 24 -1.41 -3.24 -2.20
CA PHE A 24 -1.61 -2.99 -0.78
C PHE A 24 -2.20 -1.60 -0.63
N ALA A 25 -3.36 -1.51 0.01
CA ALA A 25 -4.07 -0.25 0.18
C ALA A 25 -4.35 0.00 1.65
N ILE A 26 -4.18 1.24 2.08
CA ILE A 26 -4.66 1.67 3.39
C ILE A 26 -6.15 1.91 3.27
N THR A 27 -6.91 1.33 4.21
CA THR A 27 -8.37 1.48 4.20
C THR A 27 -8.75 2.94 4.42
N MET A 28 -9.57 3.46 3.52
CA MET A 28 -10.11 4.82 3.60
C MET A 28 -11.60 4.75 3.97
N PRO A 29 -12.01 5.34 5.10
CA PRO A 29 -13.41 5.42 5.46
C PRO A 29 -14.09 6.52 4.65
N PHE A 30 -15.08 6.17 3.84
CA PHE A 30 -15.87 7.12 3.07
C PHE A 30 -17.21 7.41 3.77
N PRO A 31 -17.71 8.66 3.71
CA PRO A 31 -19.04 8.99 4.21
C PRO A 31 -20.11 8.06 3.67
N GLY A 32 -21.04 7.67 4.52
CA GLY A 32 -22.14 6.75 4.16
C GLY A 32 -21.81 5.27 4.36
N ASN A 33 -20.60 4.91 4.82
CA ASN A 33 -20.32 3.56 5.23
C ASN A 33 -20.16 3.43 6.75
N LYS A 34 -20.41 2.23 7.27
CA LYS A 34 -20.35 1.93 8.70
C LYS A 34 -18.97 2.22 9.34
N LEU A 35 -17.90 2.00 8.59
CA LEU A 35 -16.54 2.27 9.07
C LEU A 35 -16.32 3.77 9.31
N TYR A 36 -16.86 4.61 8.43
CA TYR A 36 -16.81 6.06 8.59
C TYR A 36 -17.55 6.50 9.86
N ASP A 37 -18.78 6.01 10.04
CA ASP A 37 -19.60 6.36 11.21
C ASP A 37 -18.94 5.93 12.51
N GLU A 38 -18.34 4.75 12.54
CA GLU A 38 -17.58 4.23 13.69
C GLU A 38 -16.32 5.06 13.95
N ALA A 39 -15.59 5.44 12.91
CA ALA A 39 -14.35 6.21 13.01
C ALA A 39 -14.61 7.65 13.47
N VAL A 40 -15.70 8.28 13.03
CA VAL A 40 -16.12 9.60 13.51
C VAL A 40 -16.52 9.53 14.98
N LYS A 41 -17.34 8.54 15.37
CA LYS A 41 -17.79 8.37 16.76
C LYS A 41 -16.66 8.10 17.75
N SER A 42 -15.61 7.42 17.30
CA SER A 42 -14.44 7.09 18.12
C SER A 42 -13.32 8.14 18.05
N GLY A 43 -13.51 9.23 17.28
CA GLY A 43 -12.49 10.29 17.12
C GLY A 43 -11.26 9.85 16.32
N MET A 44 -11.35 8.75 15.59
CA MET A 44 -10.26 8.24 14.75
C MET A 44 -10.09 9.03 13.45
N ILE A 45 -11.03 9.87 13.10
CA ILE A 45 -10.98 10.80 11.97
C ILE A 45 -11.10 12.22 12.49
N GLN A 46 -10.15 13.07 12.14
CA GLN A 46 -10.32 14.50 12.26
C GLN A 46 -11.08 14.99 11.03
N LEU A 47 -12.32 15.43 11.25
CA LEU A 47 -13.15 16.04 10.22
C LEU A 47 -12.58 17.45 9.92
N ASP A 48 -11.62 17.50 9.04
CA ASP A 48 -11.26 18.72 8.32
C ASP A 48 -12.11 18.77 7.05
N ASP A 49 -12.66 19.92 6.71
CA ASP A 49 -13.55 20.15 5.54
C ASP A 49 -12.89 19.90 4.17
N THR A 50 -11.70 19.36 4.13
CA THR A 50 -10.92 19.10 2.91
C THR A 50 -11.10 17.68 2.42
N TRP A 51 -12.06 17.50 1.50
CA TRP A 51 -12.30 16.26 0.76
C TRP A 51 -11.07 15.73 0.02
N ASP A 52 -10.10 16.60 -0.27
CA ASP A 52 -8.83 16.25 -0.92
C ASP A 52 -8.04 15.18 -0.16
N LYS A 53 -8.23 15.09 1.16
CA LYS A 53 -7.60 14.06 2.00
C LYS A 53 -8.21 12.67 1.83
N PHE A 54 -9.42 12.58 1.25
CA PHE A 54 -10.10 11.32 0.97
C PHE A 54 -9.76 10.73 -0.40
N VAL A 55 -8.87 11.36 -1.14
CA VAL A 55 -8.39 10.81 -2.41
C VAL A 55 -7.30 9.78 -2.12
N TYR A 56 -7.60 8.52 -2.41
CA TYR A 56 -6.61 7.46 -2.34
C TYR A 56 -5.60 7.63 -3.47
N SER A 57 -4.36 7.93 -3.13
CA SER A 57 -3.23 7.70 -4.00
C SER A 57 -2.40 6.55 -3.45
N GLY A 58 -2.50 5.39 -4.09
CA GLY A 58 -1.69 4.23 -3.72
C GLY A 58 -0.20 4.48 -3.93
N VAL A 59 0.63 3.72 -3.27
CA VAL A 59 2.06 3.67 -3.57
C VAL A 59 2.22 3.38 -5.07
N GLY A 60 2.96 4.21 -5.79
CA GLY A 60 3.11 4.11 -7.23
C GLY A 60 2.32 5.12 -8.06
N SER A 61 1.43 5.90 -7.46
CA SER A 61 0.67 6.95 -8.17
C SER A 61 1.23 8.36 -7.99
N GLY A 62 2.37 8.51 -7.30
CA GLY A 62 3.05 9.80 -7.11
C GLY A 62 2.35 10.76 -6.15
N GLY A 63 1.28 10.33 -5.50
CA GLY A 63 0.56 11.11 -4.50
C GLY A 63 0.79 10.55 -3.09
N VAL A 64 1.28 11.39 -2.20
CA VAL A 64 1.33 11.08 -0.76
C VAL A 64 -0.02 11.46 -0.18
N THR A 65 -0.86 10.48 0.09
CA THR A 65 -2.05 10.71 0.93
C THR A 65 -1.69 10.31 2.35
N THR A 66 -1.70 11.30 3.22
CA THR A 66 -1.63 11.04 4.65
C THR A 66 -2.87 10.22 5.03
N PRO A 67 -2.73 9.04 5.64
CA PRO A 67 -3.88 8.27 6.08
C PRO A 67 -4.76 9.11 7.01
N VAL A 68 -6.05 9.21 6.67
CA VAL A 68 -7.04 9.96 7.46
C VAL A 68 -7.47 9.15 8.69
N LEU A 69 -7.36 7.82 8.60
CA LEU A 69 -7.75 6.90 9.66
C LEU A 69 -6.54 6.55 10.52
N THR A 70 -6.62 6.83 11.79
CA THR A 70 -5.73 6.27 12.82
C THR A 70 -6.46 5.17 13.58
N THR A 71 -5.73 4.21 14.11
CA THR A 71 -6.29 3.17 14.97
C THR A 71 -5.69 3.26 16.37
N ASP A 72 -6.26 2.57 17.33
CA ASP A 72 -5.73 2.54 18.70
C ASP A 72 -4.28 2.02 18.78
N THR A 73 -3.84 1.29 17.74
CA THR A 73 -2.55 0.59 17.71
C THR A 73 -1.58 1.09 16.66
N LEU A 74 -2.05 1.89 15.69
CA LEU A 74 -1.26 2.34 14.53
C LEU A 74 -1.58 3.80 14.25
N THR A 75 -0.54 4.61 14.18
CA THR A 75 -0.62 5.99 13.72
C THR A 75 -0.70 6.05 12.19
N ALA A 76 -1.05 7.22 11.65
CA ALA A 76 -1.02 7.46 10.19
C ALA A 76 0.36 7.17 9.59
N GLN A 77 1.41 7.55 10.29
CA GLN A 77 2.80 7.31 9.88
C GLN A 77 3.14 5.82 9.89
N ASP A 78 2.67 5.06 10.88
CA ASP A 78 2.85 3.61 10.93
C ASP A 78 2.17 2.93 9.75
N LEU A 79 0.95 3.33 9.41
CA LEU A 79 0.20 2.78 8.28
C LEU A 79 0.93 3.04 6.94
N GLU A 80 1.46 4.25 6.75
CA GLU A 80 2.24 4.58 5.56
C GLU A 80 3.54 3.75 5.51
N MET A 81 4.25 3.66 6.61
CA MET A 81 5.46 2.83 6.73
C MET A 81 5.16 1.37 6.39
N TRP A 82 4.09 0.79 6.93
CA TRP A 82 3.71 -0.58 6.66
C TRP A 82 3.27 -0.79 5.21
N ALA A 83 2.58 0.17 4.59
CA ALA A 83 2.23 0.10 3.17
C ALA A 83 3.50 0.09 2.30
N LYS A 84 4.43 1.02 2.51
CA LYS A 84 5.74 1.04 1.81
C LYS A 84 6.50 -0.28 2.01
N LYS A 85 6.54 -0.79 3.25
CA LYS A 85 7.19 -2.05 3.57
C LYS A 85 6.56 -3.24 2.87
N ALA A 86 5.21 -3.29 2.79
CA ALA A 86 4.49 -4.34 2.08
C ALA A 86 4.88 -4.38 0.59
N TYR A 87 4.88 -3.24 -0.07
CA TYR A 87 5.32 -3.14 -1.47
C TYR A 87 6.78 -3.53 -1.63
N HIS A 88 7.66 -3.03 -0.77
CA HIS A 88 9.07 -3.36 -0.83
C HIS A 88 9.29 -4.86 -0.66
N GLU A 89 8.78 -5.48 0.38
CA GLU A 89 8.95 -6.92 0.64
C GLU A 89 8.31 -7.80 -0.44
N TYR A 90 7.23 -7.35 -1.06
CA TYR A 90 6.59 -8.11 -2.11
C TYR A 90 7.35 -8.06 -3.43
N TYR A 91 7.72 -6.88 -3.91
CA TYR A 91 8.26 -6.68 -5.25
C TYR A 91 9.77 -6.82 -5.34
N PHE A 92 10.50 -6.55 -4.24
CA PHE A 92 11.97 -6.67 -4.20
C PHE A 92 12.46 -8.02 -3.70
N ARG A 93 11.57 -8.99 -3.46
CA ARG A 93 11.99 -10.35 -3.14
C ARG A 93 12.70 -10.99 -4.33
N THR A 94 13.78 -11.72 -4.06
CA THR A 94 14.61 -12.37 -5.08
C THR A 94 13.80 -13.27 -6.01
N SER A 95 12.86 -14.05 -5.46
CA SER A 95 12.00 -14.95 -6.23
C SER A 95 11.12 -14.20 -7.25
N TYR A 96 10.58 -13.05 -6.88
CA TYR A 96 9.77 -12.23 -7.77
C TYR A 96 10.62 -11.63 -8.89
N ILE A 97 11.77 -11.04 -8.54
CA ILE A 97 12.71 -10.46 -9.52
C ILE A 97 13.14 -11.52 -10.52
N LEU A 98 13.57 -12.70 -10.04
CA LEU A 98 13.99 -13.79 -10.90
C LEU A 98 12.88 -14.24 -11.86
N GLN A 99 11.64 -14.40 -11.38
CA GLN A 99 10.50 -14.73 -12.22
C GLN A 99 10.24 -13.68 -13.30
N LYS A 100 10.43 -12.40 -13.00
CA LYS A 100 10.25 -11.32 -14.00
C LYS A 100 11.38 -11.31 -15.01
N VAL A 101 12.62 -11.47 -14.58
CA VAL A 101 13.79 -11.56 -15.47
C VAL A 101 13.65 -12.73 -16.45
N LEU A 102 13.22 -13.90 -15.97
CA LEU A 102 13.00 -15.08 -16.83
C LEU A 102 11.87 -14.90 -17.85
N LYS A 103 10.97 -13.95 -17.64
CA LYS A 103 9.87 -13.62 -18.57
C LYS A 103 10.22 -12.57 -19.60
N ILE A 104 11.39 -11.92 -19.51
CA ILE A 104 11.85 -10.93 -20.49
C ILE A 104 12.16 -11.65 -21.80
N ARG A 105 11.43 -11.29 -22.86
CA ARG A 105 11.62 -11.82 -24.21
C ARG A 105 11.96 -10.74 -25.23
N SER A 106 11.79 -9.46 -24.86
CA SER A 106 12.02 -8.32 -25.74
C SER A 106 12.68 -7.15 -25.00
N LEU A 107 13.32 -6.25 -25.76
CA LEU A 107 13.84 -4.98 -25.22
C LEU A 107 12.73 -4.08 -24.66
N SER A 108 11.52 -4.20 -25.23
CA SER A 108 10.32 -3.51 -24.72
C SER A 108 9.94 -3.98 -23.32
N ASP A 109 9.98 -5.31 -23.09
CA ASP A 109 9.70 -5.89 -21.76
C ASP A 109 10.73 -5.41 -20.74
N LEU A 110 12.02 -5.39 -21.12
CA LEU A 110 13.09 -4.91 -20.26
C LEU A 110 12.84 -3.45 -19.83
N LYS A 111 12.49 -2.58 -20.79
CA LYS A 111 12.19 -1.17 -20.51
C LYS A 111 10.96 -1.02 -19.60
N MET A 112 9.92 -1.80 -19.82
CA MET A 112 8.71 -1.80 -19.01
C MET A 112 9.00 -2.21 -17.57
N TYR A 113 9.71 -3.31 -17.36
CA TYR A 113 10.08 -3.77 -16.01
C TYR A 113 11.05 -2.84 -15.31
N TYR A 114 12.01 -2.24 -16.04
CA TYR A 114 12.92 -1.25 -15.50
C TYR A 114 12.19 0.00 -15.01
N ASN A 115 11.26 0.53 -15.81
CA ASN A 115 10.47 1.69 -15.42
C ASN A 115 9.59 1.40 -14.17
N GLY A 116 8.93 0.24 -14.14
CA GLY A 116 8.14 -0.19 -12.99
C GLY A 116 8.99 -0.35 -11.72
N PHE A 117 10.19 -0.91 -11.85
CA PHE A 117 11.13 -1.04 -10.75
C PHE A 117 11.60 0.32 -10.21
N MET A 118 11.94 1.25 -11.11
CA MET A 118 12.37 2.60 -10.73
C MET A 118 11.26 3.39 -10.05
N MET A 119 10.01 3.23 -10.50
CA MET A 119 8.83 3.84 -9.89
C MET A 119 8.65 3.33 -8.44
N LEU A 120 8.60 2.02 -8.25
CA LEU A 120 8.49 1.41 -6.92
C LEU A 120 9.63 1.82 -5.98
N ARG A 121 10.87 1.88 -6.49
CA ARG A 121 12.02 2.31 -5.68
C ARG A 121 11.91 3.76 -5.22
N LYS A 122 11.33 4.63 -6.05
CA LYS A 122 11.13 6.05 -5.70
C LYS A 122 10.09 6.21 -4.60
N ASP A 123 9.01 5.43 -4.65
CA ASP A 123 7.88 5.55 -3.73
C ASP A 123 8.08 4.79 -2.40
N THR A 124 9.05 3.88 -2.34
CA THR A 124 9.37 3.12 -1.12
C THR A 124 10.54 3.71 -0.33
N LYS A 125 11.16 4.80 -0.79
CA LYS A 125 12.11 5.62 -0.03
C LYS A 125 11.36 6.69 0.74
#